data_479856e3230ae2378c9c9b60629b59ff
#
_entry.id   479856e3230ae2378c9c9b60629b59ff
#
_cell.length_a   1.000
_cell.length_b   1.000
_cell.length_c   1.000
_cell.angle_alpha   90.00
_cell.angle_beta   90.00
_cell.angle_gamma   90.00
#
_symmetry.space_group_name_H-M   'P 1'
#
loop_
_entity.id
_entity.type
_entity.pdbx_description
1 polymer ?
#
loop_
_entity_poly.entity_id
_entity_poly.type
_entity_poly.pdbx_seq_one_letter_code
_entity_poly.pdbx_strand_id
1 'polypeptide(L)'
;MNRLQRNEERRLPSIAGRVPPHDLDAEAAVLSACMLKDNVVGDVVAVLRPEHFHSPANALIFASIEALSRDRQPVDSVQVASWLRSRDKLAEVGGIAHIAEIVDATPAVQHVTSHAQIVHERWLVRRVIAEAQLIAAEAYGDIGESTQ
;
A
#
# COMPACT_ATOMS: atom_id res chain seq x y z
N MET A 1 -36.89 -24.92 15.79
CA MET A 1 -35.53 -24.79 15.26
C MET A 1 -34.59 -24.51 16.40
N ASN A 2 -33.72 -25.47 16.68
CA ASN A 2 -32.84 -25.43 17.84
C ASN A 2 -31.65 -24.47 17.57
N ARG A 3 -31.15 -23.79 18.61
CA ARG A 3 -29.99 -22.87 18.51
C ARG A 3 -28.76 -23.54 17.90
N LEU A 4 -28.62 -24.86 18.05
CA LEU A 4 -27.54 -25.64 17.48
C LEU A 4 -27.63 -25.78 15.95
N GLN A 5 -28.83 -25.89 15.39
CA GLN A 5 -29.06 -26.00 13.96
C GLN A 5 -28.80 -24.69 13.21
N ARG A 6 -28.98 -23.52 13.88
CA ARG A 6 -28.65 -22.21 13.32
C ARG A 6 -27.14 -21.96 13.20
N ASN A 7 -26.33 -22.70 13.94
CA ASN A 7 -24.87 -22.53 13.92
C ASN A 7 -24.21 -23.32 12.79
N GLU A 8 -24.84 -24.38 12.31
CA GLU A 8 -24.32 -25.20 11.21
C GLU A 8 -24.49 -24.56 9.83
N GLU A 9 -25.45 -23.64 9.69
CA GLU A 9 -25.69 -22.93 8.43
C GLU A 9 -24.79 -21.69 8.24
N ARG A 10 -24.02 -21.29 9.23
CA ARG A 10 -23.00 -20.23 9.11
C ARG A 10 -21.74 -20.77 8.45
N ARG A 11 -21.84 -21.13 7.16
CA ARG A 11 -20.65 -21.40 6.38
C ARG A 11 -19.76 -20.16 6.39
N LEU A 12 -18.51 -20.33 6.86
CA LEU A 12 -17.52 -19.27 6.76
C LEU A 12 -17.38 -18.86 5.28
N PRO A 13 -17.41 -17.54 4.98
CA PRO A 13 -17.23 -17.11 3.61
C PRO A 13 -15.85 -17.55 3.11
N SER A 14 -15.78 -18.06 1.89
CA SER A 14 -14.53 -18.43 1.26
C SER A 14 -13.70 -17.17 1.00
N ILE A 15 -12.45 -17.18 1.45
CA ILE A 15 -11.46 -16.13 1.17
C ILE A 15 -10.45 -16.54 0.10
N ALA A 16 -10.54 -17.81 -0.38
CA ALA A 16 -9.64 -18.30 -1.42
C ALA A 16 -9.79 -17.51 -2.72
N GLY A 17 -8.66 -17.09 -3.30
CA GLY A 17 -8.62 -16.36 -4.56
C GLY A 17 -9.07 -14.90 -4.51
N ARG A 18 -9.35 -14.34 -3.34
CA ARG A 18 -9.68 -12.92 -3.19
C ARG A 18 -8.41 -12.08 -3.25
N VAL A 19 -8.47 -10.97 -4.00
CA VAL A 19 -7.41 -9.97 -4.04
C VAL A 19 -7.43 -9.18 -2.73
N PRO A 20 -6.26 -8.94 -2.10
CA PRO A 20 -6.18 -8.11 -0.90
C PRO A 20 -6.75 -6.71 -1.14
N PRO A 21 -7.43 -6.10 -0.14
CA PRO A 21 -7.97 -4.75 -0.28
C PRO A 21 -6.88 -3.74 -0.60
N HIS A 22 -7.11 -2.90 -1.59
CA HIS A 22 -6.20 -1.84 -2.03
C HIS A 22 -6.97 -0.75 -2.77
N ASP A 23 -6.32 0.38 -2.99
CA ASP A 23 -6.85 1.49 -3.77
C ASP A 23 -5.69 2.16 -4.54
N LEU A 24 -5.48 1.72 -5.78
CA LEU A 24 -4.39 2.23 -6.62
C LEU A 24 -4.60 3.69 -7.02
N ASP A 25 -5.83 4.15 -7.12
CA ASP A 25 -6.12 5.56 -7.41
C ASP A 25 -5.72 6.45 -6.24
N ALA A 26 -6.01 6.03 -5.01
CA ALA A 26 -5.56 6.72 -3.81
C ALA A 26 -4.02 6.73 -3.69
N GLU A 27 -3.36 5.60 -3.97
CA GLU A 27 -1.90 5.53 -3.99
C GLU A 27 -1.30 6.51 -5.01
N ALA A 28 -1.81 6.50 -6.24
CA ALA A 28 -1.36 7.42 -7.29
C ALA A 28 -1.62 8.89 -6.92
N ALA A 29 -2.76 9.19 -6.32
CA ALA A 29 -3.11 10.54 -5.87
C ALA A 29 -2.12 11.07 -4.82
N VAL A 30 -1.73 10.25 -3.85
CA VAL A 30 -0.74 10.61 -2.83
C VAL A 30 0.62 10.88 -3.47
N LEU A 31 1.09 9.99 -4.33
CA LEU A 31 2.39 10.15 -5.01
C LEU A 31 2.42 11.38 -5.90
N SER A 32 1.36 11.60 -6.67
CA SER A 32 1.21 12.79 -7.51
C SER A 32 1.26 14.08 -6.69
N ALA A 33 0.52 14.13 -5.60
CA ALA A 33 0.50 15.30 -4.71
C ALA A 33 1.90 15.62 -4.16
N CYS A 34 2.65 14.60 -3.75
CA CYS A 34 4.01 14.77 -3.25
C CYS A 34 4.98 15.30 -4.32
N MET A 35 4.81 14.87 -5.58
CA MET A 35 5.66 15.32 -6.69
C MET A 35 5.28 16.70 -7.24
N LEU A 36 4.05 17.16 -7.01
CA LEU A 36 3.53 18.43 -7.52
C LEU A 36 3.56 19.55 -6.49
N LYS A 37 3.54 19.24 -5.20
CA LYS A 37 3.48 20.25 -4.13
C LYS A 37 4.46 19.94 -3.01
N ASP A 38 5.42 20.82 -2.81
CA ASP A 38 6.44 20.67 -1.75
C ASP A 38 5.85 20.69 -0.34
N ASN A 39 4.77 21.45 -0.13
CA ASN A 39 4.18 21.64 1.19
C ASN A 39 3.40 20.44 1.75
N VAL A 40 3.10 19.43 0.93
CA VAL A 40 2.34 18.25 1.39
C VAL A 40 3.26 17.08 1.77
N VAL A 41 4.49 17.06 1.30
CA VAL A 41 5.42 15.93 1.48
C VAL A 41 5.65 15.65 2.97
N GLY A 42 5.88 16.66 3.77
CA GLY A 42 6.10 16.53 5.21
C GLY A 42 4.93 15.84 5.92
N ASP A 43 3.71 16.25 5.61
CA ASP A 43 2.50 15.69 6.20
C ASP A 43 2.29 14.23 5.77
N VAL A 44 2.58 13.90 4.53
CA VAL A 44 2.43 12.55 4.00
C VAL A 44 3.47 11.60 4.59
N VAL A 45 4.75 11.97 4.64
CA VAL A 45 5.81 11.12 5.21
C VAL A 45 5.68 10.96 6.72
N ALA A 46 4.92 11.82 7.38
CA ALA A 46 4.61 11.67 8.80
C ALA A 46 3.63 10.53 9.08
N VAL A 47 2.75 10.18 8.13
CA VAL A 47 1.68 9.21 8.32
C VAL A 47 1.81 7.94 7.46
N LEU A 48 2.54 8.00 6.35
CA LEU A 48 2.74 6.86 5.47
C LEU A 48 4.18 6.35 5.47
N ARG A 49 4.31 5.07 5.13
CA ARG A 49 5.57 4.37 4.89
C ARG A 49 5.50 3.64 3.56
N PRO A 50 6.61 3.29 2.91
CA PRO A 50 6.60 2.50 1.67
C PRO A 50 5.79 1.21 1.76
N GLU A 51 5.85 0.53 2.91
CA GLU A 51 5.13 -0.72 3.17
C GLU A 51 3.60 -0.60 3.14
N HIS A 52 3.07 0.62 3.29
CA HIS A 52 1.62 0.87 3.24
C HIS A 52 1.04 0.78 1.82
N PHE A 53 1.89 0.87 0.81
CA PHE A 53 1.49 0.81 -0.60
C PHE A 53 1.32 -0.64 -1.05
N HIS A 54 0.19 -0.93 -1.70
CA HIS A 54 -0.08 -2.26 -2.25
C HIS A 54 0.75 -2.54 -3.51
N SER A 55 0.87 -1.56 -4.39
CA SER A 55 1.70 -1.67 -5.58
C SER A 55 3.18 -1.63 -5.22
N PRO A 56 3.98 -2.66 -5.57
CA PRO A 56 5.42 -2.62 -5.36
C PRO A 56 6.11 -1.44 -6.04
N ALA A 57 5.65 -1.06 -7.23
CA ALA A 57 6.15 0.10 -7.94
C ALA A 57 5.88 1.39 -7.16
N ASN A 58 4.66 1.57 -6.66
CA ASN A 58 4.29 2.73 -5.85
C ASN A 58 5.06 2.78 -4.53
N ALA A 59 5.30 1.64 -3.89
CA ALA A 59 6.13 1.54 -2.69
C ALA A 59 7.57 2.05 -2.94
N LEU A 60 8.17 1.68 -4.07
CA LEU A 60 9.50 2.16 -4.45
C LEU A 60 9.52 3.66 -4.77
N ILE A 61 8.51 4.16 -5.46
CA ILE A 61 8.36 5.60 -5.71
C ILE A 61 8.24 6.36 -4.39
N PHE A 62 7.41 5.86 -3.45
CA PHE A 62 7.28 6.50 -2.15
C PHE A 62 8.57 6.44 -1.33
N ALA A 63 9.32 5.34 -1.40
CA ALA A 63 10.65 5.24 -0.76
C ALA A 63 11.60 6.32 -1.26
N SER A 64 11.56 6.65 -2.56
CA SER A 64 12.35 7.75 -3.12
C SER A 64 11.92 9.11 -2.59
N ILE A 65 10.60 9.33 -2.49
CA ILE A 65 10.03 10.57 -1.93
C ILE A 65 10.46 10.75 -0.47
N GLU A 66 10.35 9.69 0.32
CA GLU A 66 10.78 9.70 1.73
C GLU A 66 12.27 10.02 1.88
N ALA A 67 13.12 9.40 1.07
CA ALA A 67 14.55 9.61 1.09
C ALA A 67 14.93 11.05 0.67
N LEU A 68 14.34 11.55 -0.41
CA LEU A 68 14.57 12.93 -0.88
C LEU A 68 14.12 13.95 0.18
N SER A 69 12.96 13.73 0.80
CA SER A 69 12.45 14.58 1.87
C SER A 69 13.38 14.60 3.08
N ARG A 70 13.88 13.44 3.48
CA ARG A 70 14.84 13.32 4.60
C ARG A 70 16.12 14.08 4.34
N ASP A 71 16.61 14.01 3.10
CA ASP A 71 17.85 14.68 2.67
C ASP A 71 17.62 16.14 2.28
N ARG A 72 16.41 16.67 2.47
CA ARG A 72 16.01 18.04 2.13
C ARG A 72 16.23 18.37 0.65
N GLN A 73 16.07 17.38 -0.21
CA GLN A 73 16.12 17.53 -1.65
C GLN A 73 14.74 17.82 -2.22
N PRO A 74 14.64 18.52 -3.36
CA PRO A 74 13.36 18.71 -4.04
C PRO A 74 12.69 17.37 -4.38
N VAL A 75 11.38 17.31 -4.21
CA VAL A 75 10.56 16.13 -4.55
C VAL A 75 9.74 16.46 -5.79
N ASP A 76 10.21 16.01 -6.92
CA ASP A 76 9.53 16.12 -8.22
C ASP A 76 9.80 14.85 -9.04
N SER A 77 9.13 14.73 -10.18
CA SER A 77 9.25 13.54 -11.04
C SER A 77 10.68 13.32 -11.54
N VAL A 78 11.45 14.37 -11.77
CA VAL A 78 12.84 14.29 -12.24
C VAL A 78 13.75 13.75 -11.14
N GLN A 79 13.61 14.28 -9.93
CA GLN A 79 14.42 13.85 -8.78
C GLN A 79 14.07 12.41 -8.37
N VAL A 80 12.78 12.06 -8.39
CA VAL A 80 12.31 10.68 -8.12
C VAL A 80 12.90 9.71 -9.14
N ALA A 81 12.84 10.02 -10.44
CA ALA A 81 13.41 9.20 -11.49
C ALA A 81 14.94 9.07 -11.34
N SER A 82 15.63 10.14 -11.03
CA SER A 82 17.09 10.16 -10.81
C SER A 82 17.49 9.29 -9.62
N TRP A 83 16.76 9.40 -8.51
CA TRP A 83 16.99 8.59 -7.31
C TRP A 83 16.83 7.09 -7.59
N LEU A 84 15.73 6.72 -8.28
CA LEU A 84 15.47 5.33 -8.67
C LEU A 84 16.51 4.80 -9.66
N ARG A 85 16.92 5.63 -10.65
CA ARG A 85 17.94 5.25 -11.63
C ARG A 85 19.27 4.97 -10.95
N SER A 86 19.68 5.79 -10.00
CA SER A 86 20.95 5.61 -9.28
C SER A 86 21.04 4.32 -8.47
N ARG A 87 19.90 3.67 -8.22
CA ARG A 87 19.76 2.42 -7.47
C ARG A 87 19.31 1.24 -8.34
N ASP A 88 19.33 1.40 -9.66
CA ASP A 88 18.88 0.40 -10.63
C ASP A 88 17.42 -0.06 -10.40
N LYS A 89 16.56 0.84 -9.91
CA LYS A 89 15.16 0.57 -9.59
C LYS A 89 14.16 1.22 -10.56
N LEU A 90 14.63 2.08 -11.47
CA LEU A 90 13.72 2.81 -12.36
C LEU A 90 12.92 1.87 -13.27
N ALA A 91 13.54 0.82 -13.80
CA ALA A 91 12.85 -0.18 -14.63
C ALA A 91 11.78 -0.94 -13.85
N GLU A 92 12.02 -1.24 -12.57
CA GLU A 92 11.07 -1.95 -11.71
C GLU A 92 9.77 -1.17 -11.48
N VAL A 93 9.84 0.17 -11.48
CA VAL A 93 8.64 1.00 -11.33
C VAL A 93 7.92 1.28 -12.64
N GLY A 94 8.40 0.76 -13.76
CA GLY A 94 7.83 1.01 -15.09
C GLY A 94 8.47 2.18 -15.84
N GLY A 95 9.62 2.65 -15.40
CA GLY A 95 10.39 3.72 -16.04
C GLY A 95 9.78 5.11 -15.82
N ILE A 96 10.34 6.09 -16.49
CA ILE A 96 9.89 7.50 -16.46
C ILE A 96 8.43 7.61 -16.92
N ALA A 97 8.00 6.77 -17.88
CA ALA A 97 6.64 6.80 -18.40
C ALA A 97 5.59 6.54 -17.32
N HIS A 98 5.81 5.58 -16.43
CA HIS A 98 4.90 5.30 -15.33
C HIS A 98 4.85 6.43 -14.31
N ILE A 99 5.99 7.04 -14.00
CA ILE A 99 6.04 8.21 -13.11
C ILE A 99 5.26 9.37 -13.71
N ALA A 100 5.41 9.62 -15.02
CA ALA A 100 4.66 10.63 -15.73
C ALA A 100 3.14 10.36 -15.72
N GLU A 101 2.73 9.11 -15.93
CA GLU A 101 1.33 8.71 -15.85
C GLU A 101 0.72 9.01 -14.47
N ILE A 102 1.45 8.73 -13.40
CA ILE A 102 0.99 9.03 -12.02
C ILE A 102 0.77 10.54 -11.85
N VAL A 103 1.70 11.36 -12.32
CA VAL A 103 1.60 12.83 -12.22
C VAL A 103 0.44 13.35 -13.04
N ASP A 104 0.24 12.83 -14.25
CA ASP A 104 -0.77 13.32 -15.20
C ASP A 104 -2.18 12.84 -14.88
N ALA A 105 -2.32 11.66 -14.29
CA ALA A 105 -3.63 11.02 -14.07
C ALA A 105 -4.43 11.61 -12.92
N THR A 106 -3.85 12.45 -12.09
CA THR A 106 -4.49 12.88 -10.85
C THR A 106 -4.73 14.40 -10.83
N PRO A 107 -5.94 14.87 -11.18
CA PRO A 107 -6.22 16.31 -11.21
C PRO A 107 -6.41 16.96 -9.84
N ALA A 108 -6.51 16.22 -8.74
CA ALA A 108 -6.90 16.77 -7.45
C ALA A 108 -5.84 16.56 -6.35
N VAL A 109 -4.91 17.49 -6.26
CA VAL A 109 -3.99 17.61 -5.12
C VAL A 109 -4.70 18.08 -3.84
N GLN A 110 -5.99 18.41 -3.93
CA GLN A 110 -6.76 19.05 -2.85
C GLN A 110 -7.11 18.12 -1.68
N HIS A 111 -7.05 16.80 -1.88
CA HIS A 111 -7.51 15.81 -0.89
C HIS A 111 -6.42 14.80 -0.49
N VAL A 112 -5.17 15.24 -0.46
CA VAL A 112 -4.03 14.35 -0.18
C VAL A 112 -4.16 13.66 1.17
N THR A 113 -4.63 14.35 2.19
CA THR A 113 -4.84 13.77 3.54
C THR A 113 -5.87 12.65 3.51
N SER A 114 -6.98 12.85 2.80
CA SER A 114 -8.01 11.81 2.63
C SER A 114 -7.48 10.61 1.86
N HIS A 115 -6.73 10.83 0.80
CA HIS A 115 -6.13 9.75 0.01
C HIS A 115 -5.07 8.98 0.82
N ALA A 116 -4.24 9.68 1.59
CA ALA A 116 -3.26 9.05 2.49
C ALA A 116 -3.95 8.19 3.56
N GLN A 117 -5.07 8.64 4.09
CA GLN A 117 -5.87 7.86 5.03
C GLN A 117 -6.41 6.58 4.38
N ILE A 118 -6.92 6.65 3.16
CA ILE A 118 -7.39 5.47 2.41
C ILE A 118 -6.26 4.46 2.23
N VAL A 119 -5.08 4.90 1.80
CA VAL A 119 -3.90 4.03 1.64
C VAL A 119 -3.58 3.32 2.95
N HIS A 120 -3.52 4.06 4.04
CA HIS A 120 -3.23 3.51 5.37
C HIS A 120 -4.30 2.51 5.84
N GLU A 121 -5.58 2.84 5.68
CA GLU A 121 -6.69 1.97 6.06
C GLU A 121 -6.69 0.66 5.26
N ARG A 122 -6.44 0.70 3.96
CA ARG A 122 -6.33 -0.52 3.14
C ARG A 122 -5.16 -1.39 3.58
N TRP A 123 -4.03 -0.79 3.93
CA TRP A 123 -2.90 -1.53 4.49
C TRP A 123 -3.26 -2.19 5.83
N LEU A 124 -3.93 -1.49 6.75
CA LEU A 124 -4.37 -2.07 8.02
C LEU A 124 -5.26 -3.29 7.79
N VAL A 125 -6.21 -3.22 6.87
CA VAL A 125 -7.08 -4.36 6.55
C VAL A 125 -6.28 -5.53 5.98
N ARG A 126 -5.30 -5.27 5.11
CA ARG A 126 -4.39 -6.33 4.62
C ARG A 126 -3.58 -6.95 5.74
N ARG A 127 -3.13 -6.17 6.71
CA ARG A 127 -2.43 -6.67 7.91
C ARG A 127 -3.33 -7.57 8.75
N VAL A 128 -4.57 -7.17 8.98
CA VAL A 128 -5.55 -8.01 9.70
C VAL A 128 -5.75 -9.35 8.99
N ILE A 129 -5.91 -9.34 7.69
CA ILE A 129 -6.06 -10.57 6.89
C ILE A 129 -4.82 -11.47 7.01
N ALA A 130 -3.63 -10.89 6.86
CA ALA A 130 -2.37 -11.65 6.95
C ALA A 130 -2.18 -12.29 8.33
N GLU A 131 -2.42 -11.54 9.40
CA GLU A 131 -2.32 -12.05 10.78
C GLU A 131 -3.38 -13.13 11.05
N ALA A 132 -4.61 -12.95 10.58
CA ALA A 132 -5.68 -13.95 10.72
C ALA A 132 -5.33 -15.26 10.00
N GLN A 133 -4.77 -15.18 8.79
CA GLN A 133 -4.31 -16.34 8.04
C GLN A 133 -3.16 -17.07 8.76
N LEU A 134 -2.22 -16.31 9.33
CA LEU A 134 -1.11 -16.88 10.09
C LEU A 134 -1.62 -17.61 11.34
N ILE A 135 -2.50 -17.00 12.11
CA ILE A 135 -3.13 -17.61 13.29
C ILE A 135 -3.86 -18.90 12.91
N ALA A 136 -4.64 -18.88 11.82
CA ALA A 136 -5.34 -20.06 11.35
C ALA A 136 -4.37 -21.19 10.94
N ALA A 137 -3.30 -20.85 10.24
CA ALA A 137 -2.28 -21.82 9.82
C ALA A 137 -1.56 -22.45 11.03
N GLU A 138 -1.20 -21.66 12.03
CA GLU A 138 -0.59 -22.15 13.28
C GLU A 138 -1.55 -23.07 14.05
N ALA A 139 -2.82 -22.70 14.16
CA ALA A 139 -3.83 -23.51 14.83
C ALA A 139 -3.99 -24.88 14.16
N TYR A 140 -3.99 -24.97 12.85
CA TYR A 140 -4.02 -26.22 12.11
C TYR A 140 -2.74 -27.05 12.29
N GLY A 141 -1.57 -26.41 12.37
CA GLY A 141 -0.29 -27.06 12.63
C GLY A 141 -0.25 -27.71 14.01
N ASP A 142 -0.64 -27.00 15.05
CA ASP A 142 -0.64 -27.48 16.43
C ASP A 142 -1.56 -28.71 16.62
N ILE A 143 -2.70 -28.75 15.95
CA ILE A 143 -3.61 -29.90 15.98
C ILE A 143 -2.96 -31.11 15.29
N GLY A 144 -2.21 -30.90 14.22
CA GLY A 144 -1.51 -31.96 13.50
C GLY A 144 -0.39 -32.63 14.32
N GLU A 145 0.30 -31.83 15.13
CA GLU A 145 1.39 -32.34 15.99
C GLU A 145 0.86 -33.10 17.23
N SER A 146 -0.33 -32.75 17.70
CA SER A 146 -0.93 -33.42 18.88
C SER A 146 -1.52 -34.81 18.58
N THR A 147 -1.57 -35.22 17.32
CA THR A 147 -2.19 -36.49 16.90
C THR A 147 -1.13 -37.59 16.64
N GLN A 148 0.13 -37.30 16.88
CA GLN A 148 1.23 -38.28 16.85
C GLN A 148 1.60 -38.70 18.27
#